data_588cffb64a2cc334eae086cbb18a871d
#
_entry.id   588cffb64a2cc334eae086cbb18a871d
#
_cell.length_a   1.000
_cell.length_b   1.000
_cell.length_c   1.000
_cell.angle_alpha   90.00
_cell.angle_beta   90.00
_cell.angle_gamma   90.00
#
_symmetry.space_group_name_H-M   'P 1'
#
loop_
_entity.id
_entity.type
_entity.pdbx_description
1 polymer ?
#
loop_
_entity_poly.entity_id
_entity_poly.type
_entity_poly.pdbx_seq_one_letter_code
_entity_poly.pdbx_strand_id
1 'polypeptide(L)'
;MAFLNMISLIEVNSGEYIGVSCMEITSIPDISVIRSGYSESVDIEKEYINYFENLSSEIYQNYKYIISQNQNAEIVMELLWMTEPVSNQSYKARIRPFIIIRAVSGDEISVKAIVEQVYGLYESALKLGKYSFEEKQFNKLEELISKVQIDDCVAVVKEEREEILDNQLLPTVYSIDVFDSYARDMSSFINELTQHPYSMVSFQLFPTQINIEEKTGITRIAQLLDTLSKGIMTQGLGNVSISAAGHLAELYKYYQTASVGAMFGYNIIVSGHYGEIDRIASKIQGYLSYVPEKTVLLKQVHVSSSELQIKENYCAFPWIANETIMNLDRDPSIWNRDNPYQFLYRFPYVITAKETGGLFRLPLGNGRISA
;
A
#
# COMPACT_ATOMS: atom_id res chain seq x y z
N MET A 1 12.72 -25.92 -14.34
CA MET A 1 13.92 -26.13 -13.52
C MET A 1 14.87 -24.92 -13.43
N ALA A 2 14.73 -23.87 -14.20
CA ALA A 2 15.55 -22.65 -14.07
C ALA A 2 15.10 -21.71 -12.91
N PHE A 3 13.88 -21.80 -12.47
CA PHE A 3 13.25 -20.95 -11.45
C PHE A 3 13.83 -21.11 -10.03
N LEU A 4 14.19 -22.34 -9.66
CA LEU A 4 14.67 -22.66 -8.30
C LEU A 4 15.95 -21.92 -7.86
N ASN A 5 16.70 -21.37 -8.82
CA ASN A 5 17.97 -20.65 -8.53
C ASN A 5 17.78 -19.14 -8.29
N MET A 6 16.55 -18.62 -8.41
CA MET A 6 16.27 -17.17 -8.30
C MET A 6 15.61 -16.79 -6.98
N ILE A 7 15.14 -17.76 -6.19
CA ILE A 7 14.61 -17.51 -4.87
C ILE A 7 15.75 -17.54 -3.87
N SER A 8 16.03 -16.42 -3.24
CA SER A 8 16.95 -16.36 -2.11
C SER A 8 16.22 -16.84 -0.86
N LEU A 9 16.80 -17.80 -0.17
CA LEU A 9 16.30 -18.31 1.10
C LEU A 9 17.17 -17.82 2.24
N ILE A 10 16.52 -17.34 3.28
CA ILE A 10 17.12 -16.85 4.50
C ILE A 10 16.49 -17.60 5.66
N GLU A 11 17.30 -18.29 6.44
CA GLU A 11 16.86 -18.90 7.70
C GLU A 11 16.94 -17.84 8.80
N VAL A 12 15.85 -17.66 9.52
CA VAL A 12 15.79 -16.75 10.66
C VAL A 12 16.00 -17.55 11.94
N ASN A 13 16.60 -16.94 12.96
CA ASN A 13 16.96 -17.60 14.23
C ASN A 13 15.78 -18.29 14.97
N SER A 14 14.56 -18.11 14.55
CA SER A 14 13.34 -18.72 15.09
C SER A 14 12.97 -20.07 14.47
N GLY A 15 13.73 -20.58 13.50
CA GLY A 15 13.34 -21.75 12.71
C GLY A 15 12.30 -21.43 11.63
N GLU A 16 12.17 -20.16 11.26
CA GLU A 16 11.36 -19.69 10.13
C GLU A 16 12.26 -19.44 8.92
N TYR A 17 11.69 -19.63 7.74
CA TYR A 17 12.36 -19.40 6.48
C TYR A 17 11.70 -18.22 5.75
N ILE A 18 12.52 -17.32 5.21
CA ILE A 18 12.09 -16.25 4.33
C ILE A 18 12.56 -16.56 2.94
N GLY A 19 11.65 -16.61 1.99
CA GLY A 19 11.95 -16.67 0.56
C GLY A 19 11.75 -15.31 -0.08
N VAL A 20 12.70 -14.89 -0.91
CA VAL A 20 12.65 -13.61 -1.61
C VAL A 20 12.89 -13.81 -3.10
N SER A 21 12.04 -13.21 -3.93
CA SER A 21 12.28 -13.05 -5.36
C SER A 21 12.17 -11.58 -5.77
N CYS A 22 12.90 -11.19 -6.81
CA CYS A 22 12.98 -9.81 -7.24
C CYS A 22 12.95 -9.70 -8.76
N MET A 23 12.13 -8.78 -9.27
CA MET A 23 12.03 -8.40 -10.68
C MET A 23 12.36 -6.92 -10.84
N GLU A 24 13.37 -6.58 -11.62
CA GLU A 24 13.62 -5.19 -12.03
C GLU A 24 12.81 -4.88 -13.29
N ILE A 25 12.01 -3.83 -13.25
CA ILE A 25 11.25 -3.36 -14.42
C ILE A 25 12.20 -2.53 -15.30
N THR A 26 12.49 -3.03 -16.49
CA THR A 26 13.46 -2.41 -17.41
C THR A 26 12.81 -1.51 -18.45
N SER A 27 11.53 -1.74 -18.77
CA SER A 27 10.74 -0.82 -19.59
C SER A 27 9.26 -0.83 -19.22
N ILE A 28 8.62 0.30 -19.42
CA ILE A 28 7.17 0.47 -19.28
C ILE A 28 6.52 0.45 -20.68
N PRO A 29 5.26 0.02 -20.78
CA PRO A 29 4.58 -0.01 -22.06
C PRO A 29 4.33 1.40 -22.60
N ASP A 30 4.49 1.57 -23.91
CA ASP A 30 4.15 2.80 -24.60
C ASP A 30 2.63 2.89 -24.79
N ILE A 31 2.03 3.92 -24.20
CA ILE A 31 0.58 4.14 -24.25
C ILE A 31 0.07 4.32 -25.69
N SER A 32 0.89 4.89 -26.59
CA SER A 32 0.50 5.07 -28.00
C SER A 32 0.40 3.73 -28.74
N VAL A 33 1.31 2.81 -28.43
CA VAL A 33 1.32 1.45 -28.99
C VAL A 33 0.16 0.63 -28.43
N ILE A 34 -0.12 0.76 -27.14
CA ILE A 34 -1.26 0.09 -26.52
C ILE A 34 -2.56 0.61 -27.11
N ARG A 35 -2.72 1.93 -27.21
CA ARG A 35 -3.93 2.58 -27.73
C ARG A 35 -4.32 2.12 -29.13
N SER A 36 -3.31 1.78 -29.97
CA SER A 36 -3.58 1.26 -31.31
C SER A 36 -4.32 -0.09 -31.33
N GLY A 37 -4.31 -0.82 -30.23
CA GLY A 37 -5.02 -2.11 -30.07
C GLY A 37 -6.40 -2.01 -29.43
N TYR A 38 -6.82 -0.82 -28.99
CA TYR A 38 -8.12 -0.60 -28.32
C TYR A 38 -8.99 0.36 -29.11
N SER A 39 -10.31 0.28 -28.90
CA SER A 39 -11.23 1.29 -29.44
C SER A 39 -11.00 2.65 -28.77
N GLU A 40 -11.29 3.74 -29.48
CA GLU A 40 -11.11 5.12 -28.95
C GLU A 40 -11.87 5.39 -27.65
N SER A 41 -12.92 4.61 -27.35
CA SER A 41 -13.74 4.74 -26.14
C SER A 41 -13.17 4.08 -24.90
N VAL A 42 -12.06 3.34 -25.00
CA VAL A 42 -11.47 2.63 -23.86
C VAL A 42 -10.50 3.55 -23.14
N ASP A 43 -10.71 3.73 -21.84
CA ASP A 43 -9.75 4.36 -20.93
C ASP A 43 -8.68 3.33 -20.54
N ILE A 44 -7.54 3.43 -21.22
CA ILE A 44 -6.43 2.50 -21.06
C ILE A 44 -5.85 2.56 -19.64
N GLU A 45 -5.76 3.75 -19.06
CA GLU A 45 -5.20 3.90 -17.71
C GLU A 45 -6.09 3.18 -16.70
N LYS A 46 -7.41 3.31 -16.85
CA LYS A 46 -8.38 2.60 -16.01
C LYS A 46 -8.27 1.09 -16.17
N GLU A 47 -8.10 0.59 -17.39
CA GLU A 47 -7.92 -0.85 -17.62
C GLU A 47 -6.67 -1.40 -16.91
N TYR A 48 -5.56 -0.65 -16.93
CA TYR A 48 -4.34 -1.05 -16.23
C TYR A 48 -4.47 -1.01 -14.71
N ILE A 49 -5.25 -0.08 -14.17
CA ILE A 49 -5.55 -0.05 -12.73
C ILE A 49 -6.37 -1.28 -12.34
N ASN A 50 -7.46 -1.52 -13.03
CA ASN A 50 -8.32 -2.68 -12.80
C ASN A 50 -7.50 -3.98 -12.85
N TYR A 51 -6.49 -3.99 -13.70
CA TYR A 51 -5.60 -5.13 -13.83
C TYR A 51 -4.77 -5.38 -12.55
N PHE A 52 -4.18 -4.35 -11.95
CA PHE A 52 -3.45 -4.48 -10.68
C PHE A 52 -4.39 -4.75 -9.49
N GLU A 53 -5.61 -4.21 -9.50
CA GLU A 53 -6.64 -4.55 -8.51
C GLU A 53 -7.01 -6.04 -8.57
N ASN A 54 -7.24 -6.55 -9.77
CA ASN A 54 -7.57 -7.97 -9.97
C ASN A 54 -6.41 -8.87 -9.53
N LEU A 55 -5.17 -8.50 -9.87
CA LEU A 55 -3.97 -9.22 -9.42
C LEU A 55 -3.89 -9.28 -7.89
N SER A 56 -4.09 -8.14 -7.20
CA SER A 56 -4.10 -8.11 -5.74
C SER A 56 -5.22 -9.00 -5.16
N SER A 57 -6.40 -8.98 -5.77
CA SER A 57 -7.52 -9.82 -5.35
C SER A 57 -7.20 -11.32 -5.53
N GLU A 58 -6.54 -11.69 -6.62
CA GLU A 58 -6.12 -13.06 -6.89
C GLU A 58 -5.05 -13.53 -5.90
N ILE A 59 -4.06 -12.68 -5.61
CA ILE A 59 -3.04 -12.96 -4.59
C ILE A 59 -3.69 -13.19 -3.23
N TYR A 60 -4.69 -12.37 -2.86
CA TYR A 60 -5.40 -12.54 -1.59
C TYR A 60 -6.18 -13.86 -1.52
N GLN A 61 -6.82 -14.29 -2.60
CA GLN A 61 -7.51 -15.59 -2.61
C GLN A 61 -6.51 -16.74 -2.47
N ASN A 62 -5.37 -16.66 -3.14
CA ASN A 62 -4.29 -17.62 -2.97
C ASN A 62 -3.74 -17.62 -1.54
N TYR A 63 -3.56 -16.46 -0.94
CA TYR A 63 -3.15 -16.34 0.46
C TYR A 63 -4.14 -17.04 1.41
N LYS A 64 -5.45 -16.84 1.24
CA LYS A 64 -6.46 -17.56 2.03
C LYS A 64 -6.33 -19.08 1.93
N TYR A 65 -6.03 -19.57 0.73
CA TYR A 65 -5.77 -20.99 0.53
C TYR A 65 -4.49 -21.42 1.26
N ILE A 66 -3.41 -20.67 1.14
CA ILE A 66 -2.12 -20.97 1.75
C ILE A 66 -2.24 -21.03 3.28
N ILE A 67 -2.85 -20.03 3.92
CA ILE A 67 -3.01 -20.02 5.38
C ILE A 67 -3.94 -21.13 5.89
N SER A 68 -4.85 -21.62 5.05
CA SER A 68 -5.67 -22.80 5.39
C SER A 68 -4.85 -24.08 5.46
N GLN A 69 -3.73 -24.13 4.76
CA GLN A 69 -2.79 -25.26 4.75
C GLN A 69 -1.63 -25.05 5.73
N ASN A 70 -1.19 -23.81 5.90
CA ASN A 70 -0.08 -23.45 6.78
C ASN A 70 -0.42 -22.12 7.49
N GLN A 71 -0.84 -22.22 8.76
CA GLN A 71 -1.35 -21.08 9.54
C GLN A 71 -0.33 -19.98 9.81
N ASN A 72 0.96 -20.29 9.69
CA ASN A 72 2.05 -19.34 9.96
C ASN A 72 2.68 -18.78 8.68
N ALA A 73 2.08 -19.04 7.52
CA ALA A 73 2.60 -18.50 6.27
C ALA A 73 2.16 -17.05 6.08
N GLU A 74 3.10 -16.20 5.68
CA GLU A 74 2.84 -14.80 5.35
C GLU A 74 3.41 -14.45 3.99
N ILE A 75 2.78 -13.48 3.31
CA ILE A 75 3.17 -13.02 1.98
C ILE A 75 3.27 -11.51 2.02
N VAL A 76 4.31 -10.97 1.41
CA VAL A 76 4.50 -9.54 1.23
C VAL A 76 4.87 -9.25 -0.22
N MET A 77 4.20 -8.29 -0.80
CA MET A 77 4.55 -7.71 -2.09
C MET A 77 5.09 -6.30 -1.87
N GLU A 78 6.16 -5.95 -2.56
CA GLU A 78 6.73 -4.62 -2.51
C GLU A 78 6.99 -4.09 -3.93
N LEU A 79 6.58 -2.85 -4.17
CA LEU A 79 6.99 -2.05 -5.31
C LEU A 79 8.02 -1.03 -4.81
N LEU A 80 9.27 -1.27 -5.12
CA LEU A 80 10.39 -0.45 -4.69
C LEU A 80 10.88 0.43 -5.84
N TRP A 81 10.92 1.74 -5.61
CA TRP A 81 11.50 2.72 -6.51
C TRP A 81 12.83 3.18 -5.93
N MET A 82 13.91 2.86 -6.62
CA MET A 82 15.26 3.30 -6.25
C MET A 82 15.78 4.32 -7.23
N THR A 83 16.59 5.23 -6.75
CA THR A 83 17.25 6.23 -7.60
C THR A 83 18.75 6.11 -7.52
N GLU A 84 19.39 6.14 -8.69
CA GLU A 84 20.85 6.15 -8.86
C GLU A 84 21.28 7.43 -9.59
N PRO A 85 22.46 8.01 -9.28
CA PRO A 85 22.95 9.15 -10.04
C PRO A 85 23.22 8.78 -11.50
N VAL A 86 22.88 9.68 -12.40
CA VAL A 86 23.27 9.54 -13.81
C VAL A 86 24.75 9.91 -13.95
N SER A 87 25.53 9.04 -14.58
CA SER A 87 26.94 9.29 -14.87
C SER A 87 27.10 10.67 -15.53
N ASN A 88 27.89 11.55 -14.95
CA ASN A 88 28.15 12.93 -15.36
C ASN A 88 27.11 14.01 -15.00
N GLN A 89 26.04 13.66 -14.27
CA GLN A 89 25.03 14.63 -13.80
C GLN A 89 24.62 14.29 -12.36
N SER A 90 25.40 14.77 -11.40
CA SER A 90 25.21 14.45 -9.97
C SER A 90 23.85 14.91 -9.39
N TYR A 91 23.13 15.77 -10.11
CA TYR A 91 21.83 16.31 -9.71
C TYR A 91 20.65 15.60 -10.42
N LYS A 92 20.90 14.63 -11.29
CA LYS A 92 19.86 13.85 -11.94
C LYS A 92 19.98 12.38 -11.56
N ALA A 93 18.82 11.77 -11.34
CA ALA A 93 18.74 10.38 -11.00
C ALA A 93 18.06 9.55 -12.11
N ARG A 94 18.56 8.33 -12.28
CA ARG A 94 17.88 7.27 -12.99
C ARG A 94 17.01 6.51 -12.00
N ILE A 95 15.76 6.28 -12.35
CA ILE A 95 14.82 5.50 -11.54
C ILE A 95 14.93 4.03 -11.94
N ARG A 96 14.94 3.17 -10.93
CA ARG A 96 14.92 1.71 -11.06
C ARG A 96 13.78 1.14 -10.22
N PRO A 97 12.67 0.75 -10.83
CA PRO A 97 11.58 0.10 -10.11
C PRO A 97 11.79 -1.41 -10.02
N PHE A 98 11.48 -1.96 -8.85
CA PHE A 98 11.55 -3.38 -8.56
C PHE A 98 10.22 -3.87 -8.01
N ILE A 99 9.80 -5.05 -8.39
CA ILE A 99 8.77 -5.82 -7.69
C ILE A 99 9.49 -6.89 -6.88
N ILE A 100 9.25 -6.88 -5.57
CA ILE A 100 9.84 -7.82 -4.63
C ILE A 100 8.72 -8.61 -3.98
N ILE A 101 8.87 -9.92 -3.97
CA ILE A 101 7.92 -10.85 -3.38
C ILE A 101 8.64 -11.56 -2.25
N ARG A 102 8.04 -11.54 -1.06
CA ARG A 102 8.54 -12.26 0.10
C ARG A 102 7.47 -13.22 0.61
N ALA A 103 7.91 -14.36 1.07
CA ALA A 103 7.08 -15.26 1.86
C ALA A 103 7.82 -15.71 3.10
N VAL A 104 7.07 -15.95 4.16
CA VAL A 104 7.58 -16.50 5.43
C VAL A 104 6.80 -17.73 5.80
N SER A 105 7.48 -18.78 6.26
CA SER A 105 6.86 -19.99 6.76
C SER A 105 7.84 -20.78 7.64
N GLY A 106 7.31 -21.72 8.41
CA GLY A 106 8.11 -22.66 9.21
C GLY A 106 8.83 -23.73 8.40
N ASP A 107 8.66 -23.80 7.08
CA ASP A 107 9.36 -24.76 6.23
C ASP A 107 9.78 -24.19 4.88
N GLU A 108 10.95 -24.60 4.42
CA GLU A 108 11.60 -24.12 3.19
C GLU A 108 10.79 -24.44 1.93
N ILE A 109 10.15 -25.60 1.89
CA ILE A 109 9.40 -26.07 0.69
C ILE A 109 8.17 -25.19 0.50
N SER A 110 7.43 -24.94 1.58
CA SER A 110 6.26 -24.06 1.56
C SER A 110 6.62 -22.64 1.14
N VAL A 111 7.70 -22.08 1.67
CA VAL A 111 8.18 -20.75 1.31
C VAL A 111 8.49 -20.64 -0.19
N LYS A 112 9.24 -21.59 -0.73
CA LYS A 112 9.54 -21.64 -2.17
C LYS A 112 8.28 -21.70 -3.01
N ALA A 113 7.36 -22.61 -2.68
CA ALA A 113 6.12 -22.78 -3.41
C ALA A 113 5.25 -21.50 -3.41
N ILE A 114 5.18 -20.81 -2.27
CA ILE A 114 4.43 -19.56 -2.13
C ILE A 114 5.05 -18.46 -3.01
N VAL A 115 6.36 -18.27 -2.92
CA VAL A 115 7.08 -17.26 -3.71
C VAL A 115 6.92 -17.53 -5.20
N GLU A 116 7.10 -18.79 -5.64
CA GLU A 116 6.92 -19.20 -7.04
C GLU A 116 5.51 -18.93 -7.55
N GLN A 117 4.50 -19.22 -6.75
CA GLN A 117 3.11 -18.98 -7.13
C GLN A 117 2.82 -17.49 -7.30
N VAL A 118 3.19 -16.65 -6.33
CA VAL A 118 2.96 -15.20 -6.40
C VAL A 118 3.80 -14.57 -7.50
N TYR A 119 5.05 -15.02 -7.66
CA TYR A 119 5.92 -14.60 -8.76
C TYR A 119 5.28 -14.88 -10.13
N GLY A 120 4.74 -16.08 -10.33
CA GLY A 120 4.07 -16.46 -11.58
C GLY A 120 2.86 -15.59 -11.91
N LEU A 121 2.12 -15.12 -10.89
CA LEU A 121 1.03 -14.16 -11.07
C LEU A 121 1.57 -12.81 -11.56
N TYR A 122 2.61 -12.26 -10.92
CA TYR A 122 3.24 -11.01 -11.35
C TYR A 122 3.91 -11.13 -12.72
N GLU A 123 4.61 -12.22 -13.00
CA GLU A 123 5.22 -12.46 -14.30
C GLU A 123 4.17 -12.46 -15.42
N SER A 124 3.07 -13.16 -15.20
CA SER A 124 1.95 -13.21 -16.15
C SER A 124 1.33 -11.83 -16.34
N ALA A 125 1.15 -11.14 -15.23
CA ALA A 125 0.63 -9.80 -15.19
C ALA A 125 1.51 -8.82 -15.98
N LEU A 126 2.77 -8.76 -15.72
CA LEU A 126 3.71 -7.88 -16.40
C LEU A 126 3.80 -8.17 -17.91
N LYS A 127 3.81 -9.45 -18.29
CA LYS A 127 3.82 -9.85 -19.72
C LYS A 127 2.55 -9.41 -20.44
N LEU A 128 1.38 -9.62 -19.84
CA LEU A 128 0.10 -9.16 -20.38
C LEU A 128 0.06 -7.63 -20.48
N GLY A 129 0.57 -6.93 -19.46
CA GLY A 129 0.68 -5.48 -19.43
C GLY A 129 1.77 -4.92 -20.33
N LYS A 130 2.53 -5.77 -21.07
CA LYS A 130 3.64 -5.39 -21.95
C LYS A 130 4.79 -4.65 -21.25
N TYR A 131 4.98 -4.90 -19.97
CA TYR A 131 6.18 -4.47 -19.25
C TYR A 131 7.33 -5.40 -19.57
N SER A 132 8.55 -4.84 -19.71
CA SER A 132 9.77 -5.64 -19.73
C SER A 132 10.38 -5.66 -18.33
N PHE A 133 10.87 -6.81 -17.94
CA PHE A 133 11.50 -6.98 -16.63
C PHE A 133 12.66 -7.98 -16.74
N GLU A 134 13.56 -7.91 -15.78
CA GLU A 134 14.66 -8.85 -15.59
C GLU A 134 14.60 -9.40 -14.17
N GLU A 135 14.80 -10.69 -14.02
CA GLU A 135 14.97 -11.32 -12.73
C GLU A 135 16.31 -10.89 -12.12
N LYS A 136 16.28 -10.51 -10.83
CA LYS A 136 17.48 -10.14 -10.08
C LYS A 136 17.65 -11.05 -8.89
N GLN A 137 18.90 -11.45 -8.64
CA GLN A 137 19.24 -12.09 -7.38
C GLN A 137 19.13 -11.08 -6.25
N PHE A 138 18.62 -11.51 -5.11
CA PHE A 138 18.37 -10.62 -3.96
C PHE A 138 19.66 -9.93 -3.45
N ASN A 139 20.80 -10.63 -3.43
CA ASN A 139 22.09 -10.03 -3.06
C ASN A 139 22.48 -8.83 -3.93
N LYS A 140 22.07 -8.80 -5.19
CA LYS A 140 22.29 -7.64 -6.08
C LYS A 140 21.42 -6.46 -5.70
N LEU A 141 20.19 -6.71 -5.24
CA LEU A 141 19.34 -5.67 -4.70
C LEU A 141 19.91 -5.11 -3.38
N GLU A 142 20.40 -5.97 -2.48
CA GLU A 142 21.07 -5.55 -1.24
C GLU A 142 22.30 -4.67 -1.51
N GLU A 143 23.12 -5.02 -2.51
CA GLU A 143 24.24 -4.20 -2.95
C GLU A 143 23.78 -2.79 -3.44
N LEU A 144 22.61 -2.67 -4.04
CA LEU A 144 22.06 -1.39 -4.48
C LEU A 144 21.51 -0.60 -3.28
N ILE A 145 20.77 -1.23 -2.40
CA ILE A 145 20.20 -0.60 -1.20
C ILE A 145 21.32 -0.08 -0.29
N SER A 146 22.42 -0.83 -0.16
CA SER A 146 23.55 -0.41 0.65
C SER A 146 24.22 0.89 0.19
N LYS A 147 24.02 1.28 -1.08
CA LYS A 147 24.52 2.54 -1.66
C LYS A 147 23.60 3.73 -1.37
N VAL A 148 22.35 3.47 -1.02
CA VAL A 148 21.40 4.53 -0.65
C VAL A 148 21.85 5.11 0.70
N GLN A 149 22.01 6.41 0.75
CA GLN A 149 22.29 7.10 1.99
C GLN A 149 20.96 7.37 2.69
N ILE A 150 20.67 6.59 3.73
CA ILE A 150 19.45 6.70 4.50
C ILE A 150 19.77 7.45 5.78
N ASP A 151 19.45 8.75 5.80
CA ASP A 151 19.59 9.58 7.00
C ASP A 151 18.32 9.47 7.86
N ASP A 152 17.14 9.47 7.21
CA ASP A 152 15.85 9.36 7.87
C ASP A 152 14.81 8.73 6.92
N CYS A 153 13.62 8.46 7.46
CA CYS A 153 12.49 7.89 6.74
C CYS A 153 11.21 8.65 7.05
N VAL A 154 10.35 8.72 6.05
CA VAL A 154 8.99 9.26 6.20
C VAL A 154 7.99 8.23 5.73
N ALA A 155 7.04 7.87 6.59
CA ALA A 155 5.88 7.09 6.20
C ALA A 155 4.72 8.01 5.80
N VAL A 156 4.02 7.66 4.71
CA VAL A 156 2.79 8.34 4.30
C VAL A 156 1.62 7.45 4.67
N VAL A 157 0.75 7.95 5.54
CA VAL A 157 -0.39 7.19 6.08
C VAL A 157 -1.68 7.97 5.90
N LYS A 158 -2.81 7.26 5.90
CA LYS A 158 -4.12 7.90 5.95
C LYS A 158 -4.31 8.58 7.31
N GLU A 159 -4.97 9.72 7.29
CA GLU A 159 -5.34 10.44 8.50
C GLU A 159 -6.83 10.28 8.75
N GLU A 160 -7.21 10.11 10.01
CA GLU A 160 -8.61 10.12 10.40
C GLU A 160 -9.19 11.52 10.35
N ARG A 161 -10.43 11.58 9.91
CA ARG A 161 -11.26 12.78 9.96
C ARG A 161 -12.20 12.67 11.17
N GLU A 162 -12.21 13.70 12.00
CA GLU A 162 -13.17 13.86 13.09
C GLU A 162 -14.33 14.72 12.60
N GLU A 163 -15.55 14.18 12.68
CA GLU A 163 -16.76 14.91 12.32
C GLU A 163 -17.69 15.02 13.53
N ILE A 164 -18.03 16.26 13.87
CA ILE A 164 -18.92 16.56 14.98
C ILE A 164 -20.37 16.49 14.47
N LEU A 165 -21.14 15.57 15.04
CA LEU A 165 -22.55 15.41 14.77
C LEU A 165 -23.36 15.93 15.93
N ASP A 166 -23.76 17.10 16.08
CA ASP A 166 -24.53 17.69 17.21
C ASP A 166 -25.67 16.78 17.76
N ASN A 167 -25.28 15.58 18.22
CA ASN A 167 -26.17 14.52 18.68
C ASN A 167 -25.62 13.86 19.94
N GLN A 168 -26.48 13.65 20.94
CA GLN A 168 -26.07 13.08 22.23
C GLN A 168 -25.64 11.61 22.17
N LEU A 169 -26.15 10.82 21.22
CA LEU A 169 -25.82 9.40 21.09
C LEU A 169 -24.50 9.21 20.29
N LEU A 170 -24.19 10.14 19.40
CA LEU A 170 -23.03 10.08 18.52
C LEU A 170 -22.50 11.50 18.30
N PRO A 171 -21.91 12.12 19.34
CA PRO A 171 -21.47 13.52 19.27
C PRO A 171 -20.33 13.71 18.27
N THR A 172 -19.47 12.73 18.14
CA THR A 172 -18.30 12.74 17.27
C THR A 172 -18.23 11.42 16.53
N VAL A 173 -17.88 11.45 15.25
CA VAL A 173 -17.61 10.27 14.42
C VAL A 173 -16.24 10.40 13.78
N TYR A 174 -15.43 9.36 13.95
CA TYR A 174 -14.18 9.23 13.22
C TYR A 174 -14.38 8.48 11.91
N SER A 175 -13.79 8.97 10.85
CA SER A 175 -13.82 8.34 9.53
C SER A 175 -12.43 8.36 8.90
N ILE A 176 -12.17 7.39 8.02
CA ILE A 176 -10.91 7.26 7.31
C ILE A 176 -11.25 7.17 5.83
N ASP A 177 -10.72 8.10 5.06
CA ASP A 177 -11.00 8.15 3.64
C ASP A 177 -10.41 6.94 2.91
N VAL A 178 -11.00 6.60 1.78
CA VAL A 178 -10.60 5.48 0.93
C VAL A 178 -9.76 6.03 -0.22
N PHE A 179 -8.62 5.42 -0.52
CA PHE A 179 -7.86 5.77 -1.71
C PHE A 179 -8.72 5.54 -2.96
N ASP A 180 -8.69 6.51 -3.85
CA ASP A 180 -9.33 6.33 -5.15
C ASP A 180 -8.50 5.35 -5.98
N SER A 181 -9.18 4.37 -6.55
CA SER A 181 -8.59 3.50 -7.54
C SER A 181 -8.32 4.18 -8.89
N TYR A 182 -8.96 5.33 -9.14
CA TYR A 182 -8.76 6.06 -10.39
C TYR A 182 -7.37 6.69 -10.45
N ALA A 183 -6.65 6.28 -11.47
CA ALA A 183 -5.30 6.71 -11.70
C ALA A 183 -5.21 8.20 -11.87
N ARG A 184 -4.27 8.73 -11.13
CA ARG A 184 -3.72 10.02 -11.44
C ARG A 184 -2.37 9.87 -12.04
N ASP A 185 -2.04 10.90 -12.75
CA ASP A 185 -0.73 11.08 -13.33
C ASP A 185 0.35 10.98 -12.23
N MET A 186 1.15 9.94 -12.30
CA MET A 186 2.32 9.76 -11.44
C MET A 186 3.50 10.64 -11.85
N SER A 187 3.37 11.45 -12.91
CA SER A 187 4.48 12.21 -13.48
C SER A 187 5.11 13.16 -12.47
N SER A 188 4.32 13.79 -11.61
CA SER A 188 4.82 14.70 -10.59
C SER A 188 5.71 13.97 -9.56
N PHE A 189 5.31 12.79 -9.12
CA PHE A 189 6.09 11.92 -8.23
C PHE A 189 7.36 11.41 -8.94
N ILE A 190 7.24 10.90 -10.16
CA ILE A 190 8.37 10.40 -10.95
C ILE A 190 9.37 11.51 -11.24
N ASN A 191 8.89 12.70 -11.61
CA ASN A 191 9.76 13.86 -11.85
C ASN A 191 10.51 14.29 -10.59
N GLU A 192 9.88 14.25 -9.43
CA GLU A 192 10.55 14.53 -8.15
C GLU A 192 11.65 13.50 -7.89
N LEU A 193 11.37 12.21 -8.04
CA LEU A 193 12.37 11.15 -7.87
C LEU A 193 13.61 11.34 -8.77
N THR A 194 13.42 11.84 -10.00
CA THR A 194 14.58 12.06 -10.91
C THR A 194 15.52 13.18 -10.45
N GLN A 195 15.14 13.95 -9.45
CA GLN A 195 15.97 15.04 -8.90
C GLN A 195 16.72 14.63 -7.63
N HIS A 196 16.42 13.45 -7.07
CA HIS A 196 16.97 13.00 -5.81
C HIS A 196 17.70 11.65 -5.98
N PRO A 197 19.01 11.68 -6.33
CA PRO A 197 19.81 10.46 -6.38
C PRO A 197 19.96 9.87 -4.97
N TYR A 198 20.05 8.55 -4.90
CA TYR A 198 20.17 7.79 -3.64
C TYR A 198 18.93 7.84 -2.73
N SER A 199 17.76 8.09 -3.29
CA SER A 199 16.50 7.98 -2.59
C SER A 199 15.80 6.66 -2.89
N MET A 200 14.92 6.26 -1.99
CA MET A 200 14.18 5.02 -2.09
C MET A 200 12.73 5.24 -1.67
N VAL A 201 11.79 4.74 -2.45
CA VAL A 201 10.36 4.73 -2.10
C VAL A 201 9.85 3.31 -2.17
N SER A 202 9.32 2.85 -1.07
CA SER A 202 8.78 1.50 -0.92
C SER A 202 7.27 1.55 -0.70
N PHE A 203 6.53 0.91 -1.60
CA PHE A 203 5.11 0.61 -1.42
C PHE A 203 4.99 -0.87 -1.09
N GLN A 204 4.51 -1.19 0.09
CA GLN A 204 4.41 -2.57 0.57
C GLN A 204 2.96 -2.94 0.81
N LEU A 205 2.59 -4.16 0.43
CA LEU A 205 1.28 -4.75 0.64
C LEU A 205 1.44 -6.13 1.26
N PHE A 206 0.66 -6.42 2.27
CA PHE A 206 0.56 -7.76 2.86
C PHE A 206 -0.90 -8.08 3.20
N PRO A 207 -1.39 -9.28 2.85
CA PRO A 207 -2.76 -9.66 3.15
C PRO A 207 -3.05 -9.59 4.65
N THR A 208 -4.22 -9.07 5.00
CA THR A 208 -4.65 -8.99 6.39
C THR A 208 -6.15 -9.29 6.51
N GLN A 209 -6.62 -9.46 7.73
CA GLN A 209 -8.04 -9.69 8.00
C GLN A 209 -8.54 -8.71 9.04
N ILE A 210 -9.77 -8.27 8.86
CA ILE A 210 -10.50 -7.50 9.86
C ILE A 210 -10.99 -8.45 10.93
N ASN A 211 -10.64 -8.18 12.18
CA ASN A 211 -11.03 -9.01 13.30
C ASN A 211 -12.53 -8.81 13.69
N ILE A 212 -13.01 -9.63 14.62
CA ILE A 212 -14.45 -9.62 15.00
C ILE A 212 -14.85 -8.35 15.74
N GLU A 213 -13.93 -7.76 16.52
CA GLU A 213 -14.18 -6.53 17.27
C GLU A 213 -14.29 -5.33 16.32
N GLU A 214 -13.40 -5.27 15.34
CA GLU A 214 -13.43 -4.26 14.28
C GLU A 214 -14.72 -4.35 13.46
N LYS A 215 -15.12 -5.55 13.03
CA LYS A 215 -16.40 -5.77 12.32
C LYS A 215 -17.61 -5.35 13.14
N THR A 216 -17.63 -5.69 14.42
CA THR A 216 -18.71 -5.36 15.32
C THR A 216 -18.81 -3.84 15.52
N GLY A 217 -17.67 -3.17 15.74
CA GLY A 217 -17.62 -1.72 15.88
C GLY A 217 -18.12 -0.99 14.63
N ILE A 218 -17.62 -1.38 13.46
CA ILE A 218 -18.06 -0.83 12.14
C ILE A 218 -19.57 -1.01 11.98
N THR A 219 -20.08 -2.21 12.23
CA THR A 219 -21.51 -2.52 12.05
C THR A 219 -22.38 -1.68 12.97
N ARG A 220 -21.97 -1.52 14.24
CA ARG A 220 -22.69 -0.70 15.22
C ARG A 220 -22.78 0.75 14.77
N ILE A 221 -21.67 1.36 14.36
CA ILE A 221 -21.65 2.76 13.94
C ILE A 221 -22.42 2.93 12.62
N ALA A 222 -22.28 2.02 11.65
CA ALA A 222 -23.04 2.05 10.41
C ALA A 222 -24.55 2.07 10.66
N GLN A 223 -25.06 1.24 11.59
CA GLN A 223 -26.48 1.19 11.96
C GLN A 223 -26.97 2.49 12.63
N LEU A 224 -26.17 3.05 13.53
CA LEU A 224 -26.48 4.33 14.18
C LEU A 224 -26.56 5.46 13.16
N LEU A 225 -25.56 5.58 12.29
CA LEU A 225 -25.51 6.59 11.23
C LEU A 225 -26.68 6.45 10.24
N ASP A 226 -27.02 5.22 9.85
CA ASP A 226 -28.17 4.96 8.97
C ASP A 226 -29.49 5.40 9.62
N THR A 227 -29.65 5.18 10.94
CA THR A 227 -30.81 5.62 11.69
C THR A 227 -30.88 7.15 11.79
N LEU A 228 -29.74 7.79 12.07
CA LEU A 228 -29.65 9.26 12.14
C LEU A 228 -29.93 9.91 10.78
N SER A 229 -29.40 9.32 9.69
CA SER A 229 -29.62 9.83 8.32
C SER A 229 -31.07 9.79 7.87
N LYS A 230 -31.89 8.92 8.48
CA LYS A 230 -33.33 8.82 8.21
C LYS A 230 -34.18 9.72 9.12
N GLY A 231 -33.56 10.50 10.00
CA GLY A 231 -34.26 11.38 10.93
C GLY A 231 -35.06 10.64 12.03
N ILE A 232 -34.87 9.35 12.23
CA ILE A 232 -35.68 8.52 13.14
C ILE A 232 -35.40 8.82 14.62
N MET A 233 -34.24 9.43 14.95
CA MET A 233 -33.77 9.70 16.30
C MET A 233 -33.53 11.19 16.59
N THR A 234 -34.22 12.10 15.92
CA THR A 234 -33.95 13.54 16.06
C THR A 234 -34.78 14.24 17.13
N GLN A 235 -35.83 13.62 17.67
CA GLN A 235 -36.67 14.24 18.72
C GLN A 235 -35.96 14.25 20.06
N GLY A 236 -35.49 15.43 20.48
CA GLY A 236 -34.90 15.66 21.78
C GLY A 236 -33.41 15.39 21.92
N LEU A 237 -32.71 15.03 20.84
CA LEU A 237 -31.29 14.65 20.85
C LEU A 237 -30.37 15.59 20.07
N GLY A 238 -30.85 16.78 19.69
CA GLY A 238 -30.10 17.77 18.88
C GLY A 238 -30.42 17.72 17.38
N ASN A 239 -29.98 18.73 16.67
CA ASN A 239 -30.17 18.82 15.21
C ASN A 239 -28.98 18.17 14.53
N VAL A 240 -29.18 16.97 13.99
CA VAL A 240 -28.14 16.32 13.16
C VAL A 240 -28.24 16.87 11.74
N SER A 241 -27.10 17.17 11.14
CA SER A 241 -27.04 17.30 9.69
C SER A 241 -27.32 15.95 9.05
N ILE A 242 -28.55 15.76 8.56
CA ILE A 242 -28.98 14.51 7.89
C ILE A 242 -28.04 14.17 6.72
N SER A 243 -27.55 15.19 6.02
CA SER A 243 -26.59 15.03 4.92
C SER A 243 -25.24 14.49 5.41
N ALA A 244 -24.68 15.03 6.50
CA ALA A 244 -23.42 14.56 7.05
C ALA A 244 -23.55 13.12 7.58
N ALA A 245 -24.61 12.83 8.33
CA ALA A 245 -24.88 11.48 8.81
C ALA A 245 -25.08 10.49 7.65
N GLY A 246 -25.75 10.91 6.57
CA GLY A 246 -25.93 10.10 5.36
C GLY A 246 -24.61 9.76 4.67
N HIS A 247 -23.72 10.74 4.50
CA HIS A 247 -22.40 10.54 3.91
C HIS A 247 -21.55 9.59 4.75
N LEU A 248 -21.51 9.78 6.06
CA LEU A 248 -20.81 8.89 6.97
C LEU A 248 -21.41 7.47 6.98
N ALA A 249 -22.76 7.35 6.91
CA ALA A 249 -23.42 6.05 6.82
C ALA A 249 -22.99 5.27 5.58
N GLU A 250 -22.86 5.94 4.42
CA GLU A 250 -22.36 5.31 3.18
C GLU A 250 -20.91 4.86 3.32
N LEU A 251 -20.05 5.66 3.94
CA LEU A 251 -18.65 5.33 4.17
C LEU A 251 -18.52 4.11 5.12
N TYR A 252 -19.28 4.07 6.19
CA TYR A 252 -19.29 2.92 7.11
C TYR A 252 -19.90 1.65 6.49
N LYS A 253 -20.89 1.77 5.60
CA LYS A 253 -21.39 0.65 4.79
C LYS A 253 -20.30 0.15 3.83
N TYR A 254 -19.50 1.06 3.27
CA TYR A 254 -18.33 0.67 2.48
C TYR A 254 -17.34 -0.15 3.34
N TYR A 255 -16.97 0.31 4.55
CA TYR A 255 -16.10 -0.45 5.44
C TYR A 255 -16.69 -1.84 5.78
N GLN A 256 -17.99 -1.92 6.02
CA GLN A 256 -18.70 -3.18 6.26
C GLN A 256 -18.54 -4.16 5.10
N THR A 257 -18.75 -3.69 3.88
CA THR A 257 -18.61 -4.50 2.67
C THR A 257 -17.14 -4.89 2.45
N ALA A 258 -16.23 -3.94 2.60
CA ALA A 258 -14.81 -4.15 2.45
C ALA A 258 -14.26 -5.17 3.46
N SER A 259 -14.78 -5.18 4.71
CA SER A 259 -14.31 -6.08 5.78
C SER A 259 -14.54 -7.57 5.54
N VAL A 260 -15.38 -7.93 4.57
CA VAL A 260 -15.58 -9.33 4.12
C VAL A 260 -14.81 -9.66 2.85
N GLY A 261 -14.24 -8.65 2.19
CA GLY A 261 -13.46 -8.75 0.97
C GLY A 261 -11.96 -8.98 1.21
N ALA A 262 -11.17 -8.71 0.18
CA ALA A 262 -9.72 -8.73 0.23
C ALA A 262 -9.19 -7.45 0.88
N MET A 263 -8.49 -7.60 2.00
CA MET A 263 -7.87 -6.50 2.75
C MET A 263 -6.37 -6.69 2.82
N PHE A 264 -5.65 -5.57 2.79
CA PHE A 264 -4.20 -5.53 2.89
C PHE A 264 -3.76 -4.52 3.94
N GLY A 265 -2.79 -4.90 4.76
CA GLY A 265 -1.94 -3.91 5.41
C GLY A 265 -1.03 -3.28 4.36
N TYR A 266 -0.69 -2.02 4.53
CA TYR A 266 0.18 -1.31 3.60
C TYR A 266 1.18 -0.42 4.32
N ASN A 267 2.34 -0.21 3.69
CA ASN A 267 3.28 0.83 4.04
C ASN A 267 3.64 1.63 2.80
N ILE A 268 3.82 2.93 2.97
CA ILE A 268 4.45 3.81 2.00
C ILE A 268 5.60 4.48 2.74
N ILE A 269 6.82 4.10 2.41
CA ILE A 269 8.02 4.56 3.11
C ILE A 269 8.94 5.26 2.11
N VAL A 270 9.31 6.48 2.42
CA VAL A 270 10.30 7.27 1.68
C VAL A 270 11.56 7.32 2.52
N SER A 271 12.69 6.92 1.94
CA SER A 271 13.99 6.87 2.60
C SER A 271 15.05 7.59 1.77
N GLY A 272 15.93 8.32 2.41
CA GLY A 272 16.96 9.11 1.73
C GLY A 272 17.53 10.21 2.59
N HIS A 273 17.98 11.30 1.95
CA HIS A 273 18.50 12.46 2.65
C HIS A 273 17.42 13.29 3.32
N TYR A 274 17.72 13.79 4.51
CA TYR A 274 16.84 14.70 5.24
C TYR A 274 16.43 15.92 4.40
N GLY A 275 15.14 16.26 4.40
CA GLY A 275 14.56 17.35 3.61
C GLY A 275 14.21 16.99 2.16
N GLU A 276 14.84 15.99 1.56
CA GLU A 276 14.44 15.45 0.24
C GLU A 276 13.28 14.50 0.38
N ILE A 277 13.30 13.67 1.42
CA ILE A 277 12.25 12.68 1.72
C ILE A 277 10.89 13.34 1.92
N ASP A 278 10.82 14.51 2.56
CA ASP A 278 9.58 15.26 2.78
C ASP A 278 8.97 15.75 1.46
N ARG A 279 9.81 16.16 0.51
CA ARG A 279 9.37 16.59 -0.83
C ARG A 279 8.79 15.42 -1.61
N ILE A 280 9.49 14.29 -1.61
CA ILE A 280 9.03 13.07 -2.27
C ILE A 280 7.71 12.60 -1.63
N ALA A 281 7.64 12.55 -0.29
CA ALA A 281 6.43 12.19 0.45
C ALA A 281 5.25 13.12 0.13
N SER A 282 5.50 14.44 0.03
CA SER A 282 4.47 15.42 -0.35
C SER A 282 3.95 15.20 -1.78
N LYS A 283 4.80 14.77 -2.72
CA LYS A 283 4.34 14.40 -4.08
C LYS A 283 3.50 13.14 -4.07
N ILE A 284 3.87 12.17 -3.24
CA ILE A 284 3.06 10.95 -3.04
C ILE A 284 1.71 11.31 -2.42
N GLN A 285 1.68 12.18 -1.39
CA GLN A 285 0.42 12.67 -0.82
C GLN A 285 -0.44 13.36 -1.88
N GLY A 286 0.12 14.28 -2.67
CA GLY A 286 -0.60 14.96 -3.75
C GLY A 286 -1.16 14.01 -4.80
N TYR A 287 -0.41 12.96 -5.13
CA TYR A 287 -0.80 11.92 -6.05
C TYR A 287 -1.93 11.03 -5.49
N LEU A 288 -1.91 10.70 -4.20
CA LEU A 288 -2.89 9.81 -3.57
C LEU A 288 -4.12 10.55 -3.00
N SER A 289 -3.99 11.84 -2.64
CA SER A 289 -5.04 12.57 -1.93
C SER A 289 -6.13 13.14 -2.83
N TYR A 290 -5.84 13.34 -4.11
CA TYR A 290 -6.80 14.01 -4.98
C TYR A 290 -7.88 13.06 -5.50
N VAL A 291 -9.12 13.25 -5.14
CA VAL A 291 -10.33 12.68 -5.71
C VAL A 291 -11.18 13.84 -6.24
N PRO A 292 -11.81 13.78 -7.42
CA PRO A 292 -12.55 14.89 -8.01
C PRO A 292 -13.57 15.53 -7.06
N GLU A 293 -14.19 14.72 -6.21
CA GLU A 293 -15.27 15.15 -5.32
C GLU A 293 -14.88 15.16 -3.83
N LYS A 294 -13.71 14.61 -3.46
CA LYS A 294 -13.29 14.47 -2.08
C LYS A 294 -11.77 14.36 -1.98
N THR A 295 -11.17 15.08 -1.05
CA THR A 295 -9.74 14.97 -0.75
C THR A 295 -9.51 13.94 0.34
N VAL A 296 -8.71 12.91 0.06
CA VAL A 296 -8.24 11.96 1.08
C VAL A 296 -7.23 12.66 1.98
N LEU A 297 -7.45 12.61 3.29
CA LEU A 297 -6.49 13.14 4.23
C LEU A 297 -5.32 12.18 4.41
N LEU A 298 -4.12 12.71 4.24
CA LEU A 298 -2.86 11.98 4.41
C LEU A 298 -1.91 12.80 5.26
N LYS A 299 -1.20 12.12 6.15
CA LYS A 299 -0.15 12.70 6.98
C LYS A 299 1.18 12.01 6.76
N GLN A 300 2.25 12.70 7.15
CA GLN A 300 3.61 12.19 7.17
C GLN A 300 3.99 11.84 8.60
N VAL A 301 4.54 10.64 8.78
CA VAL A 301 5.06 10.16 10.06
C VAL A 301 6.55 9.95 9.89
N HIS A 302 7.36 10.75 10.61
CA HIS A 302 8.80 10.57 10.63
C HIS A 302 9.17 9.37 11.48
N VAL A 303 9.99 8.50 10.90
CA VAL A 303 10.45 7.26 11.54
C VAL A 303 11.95 7.17 11.35
N SER A 304 12.69 6.97 12.44
CA SER A 304 14.13 6.82 12.29
C SER A 304 14.48 5.56 11.48
N SER A 305 15.52 5.64 10.67
CA SER A 305 15.99 4.51 9.86
C SER A 305 16.39 3.30 10.73
N SER A 306 16.84 3.56 11.96
CA SER A 306 17.16 2.52 12.95
C SER A 306 15.92 1.82 13.51
N GLU A 307 14.80 2.50 13.69
CA GLU A 307 13.53 1.89 14.12
C GLU A 307 12.96 0.96 13.06
N LEU A 308 13.07 1.34 11.78
CA LEU A 308 12.65 0.49 10.67
C LEU A 308 13.70 -0.56 10.28
N GLN A 309 14.92 -0.48 10.81
CA GLN A 309 16.04 -1.38 10.51
C GLN A 309 16.24 -1.63 9.00
N ILE A 310 16.02 -0.60 8.17
CA ILE A 310 15.92 -0.73 6.72
C ILE A 310 17.17 -1.32 6.09
N LYS A 311 18.37 -1.00 6.62
CA LYS A 311 19.63 -1.52 6.07
C LYS A 311 19.97 -2.92 6.55
N GLU A 312 19.65 -3.23 7.79
CA GLU A 312 20.06 -4.46 8.46
C GLU A 312 19.09 -5.61 8.20
N ASN A 313 17.82 -5.28 8.00
CA ASN A 313 16.74 -6.23 7.84
C ASN A 313 15.83 -5.88 6.68
N TYR A 314 16.38 -5.51 5.51
CA TYR A 314 15.55 -5.20 4.34
C TYR A 314 14.63 -6.37 3.95
N CYS A 315 15.00 -7.58 4.33
CA CYS A 315 14.14 -8.76 4.26
C CYS A 315 13.15 -8.85 5.41
N ALA A 316 13.35 -8.08 6.49
CA ALA A 316 12.49 -8.18 7.65
C ALA A 316 11.16 -7.47 7.39
N PHE A 317 10.22 -8.12 7.57
CA PHE A 317 8.84 -8.05 7.99
C PHE A 317 8.19 -6.67 7.80
N PRO A 318 7.61 -6.35 6.62
CA PRO A 318 6.80 -5.14 6.42
C PRO A 318 5.68 -4.94 7.43
N TRP A 319 5.16 -5.99 8.05
CA TRP A 319 4.19 -5.88 9.15
C TRP A 319 4.81 -5.31 10.44
N ILE A 320 6.09 -5.58 10.74
CA ILE A 320 6.79 -4.93 11.85
C ILE A 320 6.94 -3.44 11.58
N ALA A 321 7.29 -3.06 10.35
CA ALA A 321 7.35 -1.65 9.95
C ALA A 321 5.97 -0.99 10.08
N ASN A 322 4.90 -1.67 9.67
CA ASN A 322 3.52 -1.18 9.81
C ASN A 322 3.15 -0.95 11.28
N GLU A 323 3.45 -1.90 12.15
CA GLU A 323 3.21 -1.79 13.58
C GLU A 323 4.05 -0.67 14.21
N THR A 324 5.31 -0.53 13.83
CA THR A 324 6.19 0.55 14.30
C THR A 324 5.64 1.92 13.91
N ILE A 325 5.26 2.11 12.64
CA ILE A 325 4.64 3.35 12.16
C ILE A 325 3.35 3.64 12.92
N MET A 326 2.51 2.64 13.10
CA MET A 326 1.26 2.76 13.82
C MET A 326 1.48 3.18 15.28
N ASN A 327 2.44 2.58 15.96
CA ASN A 327 2.75 2.88 17.35
C ASN A 327 3.34 4.29 17.54
N LEU A 328 4.09 4.79 16.56
CA LEU A 328 4.60 6.17 16.56
C LEU A 328 3.52 7.21 16.27
N ASP A 329 2.58 6.86 15.40
CA ASP A 329 1.53 7.76 14.95
C ASP A 329 0.34 7.85 15.90
N ARG A 330 0.02 6.77 16.61
CA ARG A 330 -1.16 6.67 17.45
C ARG A 330 -0.86 7.06 18.90
N ASP A 331 -1.51 8.12 19.38
CA ASP A 331 -1.43 8.49 20.80
C ASP A 331 -2.21 7.48 21.67
N PRO A 332 -1.53 6.73 22.55
CA PRO A 332 -2.19 5.75 23.41
C PRO A 332 -3.19 6.38 24.40
N SER A 333 -3.08 7.69 24.68
CA SER A 333 -4.01 8.40 25.55
C SER A 333 -5.39 8.59 24.89
N ILE A 334 -5.40 8.74 23.57
CA ILE A 334 -6.62 8.90 22.75
C ILE A 334 -7.17 7.53 22.35
N TRP A 335 -6.29 6.64 21.86
CA TRP A 335 -6.65 5.34 21.30
C TRP A 335 -6.58 4.21 22.35
N ASN A 336 -7.08 4.47 23.56
CA ASN A 336 -7.17 3.47 24.61
C ASN A 336 -8.49 2.68 24.55
N ARG A 337 -8.65 1.72 25.47
CA ARG A 337 -9.83 0.84 25.54
C ARG A 337 -11.15 1.58 25.81
N ASP A 338 -11.08 2.78 26.36
CA ASP A 338 -12.27 3.59 26.67
C ASP A 338 -12.75 4.40 25.44
N ASN A 339 -11.94 4.48 24.39
CA ASN A 339 -12.33 5.12 23.15
C ASN A 339 -13.36 4.25 22.40
N PRO A 340 -14.58 4.75 22.17
CA PRO A 340 -15.63 3.99 21.47
C PRO A 340 -15.28 3.65 20.02
N TYR A 341 -14.22 4.25 19.47
CA TYR A 341 -13.70 4.05 18.13
C TYR A 341 -12.39 3.27 18.10
N GLN A 342 -11.97 2.64 19.19
CA GLN A 342 -10.75 1.83 19.22
C GLN A 342 -10.67 0.79 18.09
N PHE A 343 -11.84 0.30 17.64
CA PHE A 343 -11.92 -0.62 16.50
C PHE A 343 -11.39 -0.03 15.18
N LEU A 344 -11.25 1.30 15.07
CA LEU A 344 -10.62 1.98 13.92
C LEU A 344 -9.10 2.18 14.09
N TYR A 345 -8.52 1.73 15.19
CA TYR A 345 -7.10 1.99 15.52
C TYR A 345 -6.15 1.71 14.38
N ARG A 346 -6.30 0.57 13.68
CA ARG A 346 -5.43 0.19 12.56
C ARG A 346 -5.99 0.51 11.18
N PHE A 347 -7.18 1.08 11.06
CA PHE A 347 -7.81 1.35 9.77
C PHE A 347 -7.04 2.31 8.86
N PRO A 348 -6.30 3.33 9.35
CA PRO A 348 -5.43 4.16 8.51
C PRO A 348 -4.30 3.37 7.81
N TYR A 349 -3.97 2.18 8.31
CA TYR A 349 -2.87 1.35 7.85
C TYR A 349 -3.33 0.12 7.07
N VAL A 350 -4.62 0.05 6.75
CA VAL A 350 -5.19 -1.01 5.92
C VAL A 350 -5.94 -0.44 4.73
N ILE A 351 -5.97 -1.20 3.65
CA ILE A 351 -6.65 -0.88 2.39
C ILE A 351 -7.39 -2.09 1.85
N THR A 352 -8.36 -1.85 1.00
CA THR A 352 -9.03 -2.89 0.23
C THR A 352 -8.24 -3.24 -1.02
N ALA A 353 -8.53 -4.40 -1.62
CA ALA A 353 -7.95 -4.74 -2.93
C ALA A 353 -8.23 -3.68 -4.00
N LYS A 354 -9.39 -3.02 -3.93
CA LYS A 354 -9.74 -1.94 -4.85
C LYS A 354 -8.81 -0.73 -4.72
N GLU A 355 -8.40 -0.39 -3.51
CA GLU A 355 -7.47 0.72 -3.27
C GLU A 355 -6.05 0.42 -3.74
N THR A 356 -5.69 -0.88 -3.85
CA THR A 356 -4.33 -1.27 -4.29
C THR A 356 -4.00 -0.82 -5.70
N GLY A 357 -5.00 -0.74 -6.60
CA GLY A 357 -4.80 -0.28 -7.97
C GLY A 357 -4.30 1.17 -8.06
N GLY A 358 -4.69 2.03 -7.12
CA GLY A 358 -4.16 3.38 -7.02
C GLY A 358 -2.76 3.46 -6.41
N LEU A 359 -2.43 2.55 -5.51
CA LEU A 359 -1.21 2.57 -4.70
C LEU A 359 -0.09 1.73 -5.31
N PHE A 360 -0.39 0.50 -5.69
CA PHE A 360 0.58 -0.51 -6.11
C PHE A 360 0.50 -0.74 -7.62
N ARG A 361 0.96 0.23 -8.38
CA ARG A 361 0.92 0.19 -9.85
C ARG A 361 2.20 0.73 -10.47
N LEU A 362 2.45 0.30 -11.69
CA LEU A 362 3.50 0.83 -12.55
C LEU A 362 2.92 1.89 -13.49
N PRO A 363 3.68 2.91 -13.88
CA PRO A 363 3.24 3.93 -14.81
C PRO A 363 3.07 3.36 -16.22
N LEU A 364 2.25 4.04 -17.00
CA LEU A 364 2.23 3.96 -18.45
C LEU A 364 2.99 5.17 -19.01
N GLY A 365 3.62 5.02 -20.14
CA GLY A 365 4.40 6.14 -20.67
C GLY A 365 4.80 5.96 -22.12
N ASN A 366 5.96 6.50 -22.46
CA ASN A 366 6.56 6.46 -23.79
C ASN A 366 7.66 5.40 -23.93
N GLY A 367 7.57 4.31 -23.20
CA GLY A 367 8.48 3.17 -23.27
C GLY A 367 9.77 3.29 -22.44
N ARG A 368 9.98 4.41 -21.72
CA ARG A 368 11.19 4.62 -20.91
C ARG A 368 10.83 4.98 -19.48
N ILE A 369 11.51 4.36 -18.51
CA ILE A 369 11.40 4.67 -17.08
C ILE A 369 12.40 5.77 -16.68
N SER A 370 13.44 5.97 -17.45
CA SER A 370 14.46 6.99 -17.21
C SER A 370 14.57 7.97 -18.37
N ALA A 371 14.71 9.22 -18.02
CA ALA A 371 15.08 10.27 -18.97
C ALA A 371 16.53 10.11 -19.41
#